data_af7f701d395bd40a57c92443f5a60ae2
#
_entry.id   af7f701d395bd40a57c92443f5a60ae2
#
_cell.length_a   1.000
_cell.length_b   1.000
_cell.length_c   1.000
_cell.angle_alpha   90.00
_cell.angle_beta   90.00
_cell.angle_gamma   90.00
#
_symmetry.space_group_name_H-M   'P 1'
#
loop_
_entity.id
_entity.type
_entity.pdbx_description
1 polymer ?
#
loop_
_entity_poly.entity_id
_entity_poly.type
_entity_poly.pdbx_seq_one_letter_code
_entity_poly.pdbx_strand_id
1 'polypeptide(L)'
;MKKVLLSIILCATVPIWSQTTAIPDPNFEQALINFDLDDIFDDSVNTSAIDTLQLLEISNKGIADLTGIEDFSALSYIFCHNNQLQELDLSNNTDLFEVNCSSNQLVLLSIQNGNQNSLWYLTATNNSSSLCIEVDNVFSAYTNYSWLIDATASYSDNCEVTSINDLKI
;
A
#
# COMPACT_ATOMS: atom_id res chain seq x y z
N MET A 1 -28.20 53.89 -32.49
CA MET A 1 -27.23 52.83 -32.83
C MET A 1 -26.74 52.20 -31.51
N LYS A 2 -27.22 51.02 -31.13
CA LYS A 2 -26.83 50.30 -29.92
C LYS A 2 -25.59 49.49 -30.24
N LYS A 3 -24.45 49.78 -29.56
CA LYS A 3 -23.23 48.96 -29.67
C LYS A 3 -23.41 47.72 -28.81
N VAL A 4 -23.45 46.53 -29.43
CA VAL A 4 -23.41 45.24 -28.76
C VAL A 4 -21.94 44.94 -28.44
N LEU A 5 -21.57 44.99 -27.20
CA LEU A 5 -20.25 44.48 -26.75
C LEU A 5 -20.31 42.95 -26.74
N LEU A 6 -19.60 42.33 -27.67
CA LEU A 6 -19.37 40.89 -27.66
C LEU A 6 -18.26 40.58 -26.66
N SER A 7 -18.64 40.07 -25.48
CA SER A 7 -17.67 39.60 -24.47
C SER A 7 -17.14 38.23 -24.92
N ILE A 8 -15.90 38.19 -25.37
CA ILE A 8 -15.20 36.93 -25.68
C ILE A 8 -14.76 36.34 -24.34
N ILE A 9 -15.46 35.30 -23.88
CA ILE A 9 -15.01 34.48 -22.75
C ILE A 9 -13.84 33.64 -23.27
N LEU A 10 -12.61 34.06 -22.95
CA LEU A 10 -11.40 33.28 -23.17
C LEU A 10 -11.42 32.11 -22.17
N CYS A 11 -11.88 30.94 -22.62
CA CYS A 11 -11.78 29.71 -21.83
C CYS A 11 -10.30 29.32 -21.77
N ALA A 12 -9.64 29.72 -20.69
CA ALA A 12 -8.27 29.25 -20.43
C ALA A 12 -8.33 27.75 -20.17
N THR A 13 -7.90 26.95 -21.13
CA THR A 13 -7.65 25.52 -20.94
C THR A 13 -6.44 25.40 -20.02
N VAL A 14 -6.66 25.27 -18.72
CA VAL A 14 -5.59 24.81 -17.81
C VAL A 14 -5.27 23.36 -18.21
N PRO A 15 -4.01 23.04 -18.49
CA PRO A 15 -3.64 21.65 -18.70
C PRO A 15 -3.96 20.90 -17.40
N ILE A 16 -4.85 19.93 -17.49
CA ILE A 16 -5.09 18.98 -16.41
C ILE A 16 -3.87 18.05 -16.46
N TRP A 17 -2.89 18.33 -15.62
CA TRP A 17 -1.81 17.37 -15.38
C TRP A 17 -2.45 16.19 -14.66
N SER A 18 -2.44 15.03 -15.28
CA SER A 18 -2.80 13.80 -14.58
C SER A 18 -1.80 13.60 -13.45
N GLN A 19 -2.29 13.37 -12.24
CA GLN A 19 -1.43 13.01 -11.12
C GLN A 19 -0.94 11.59 -11.38
N THR A 20 0.37 11.36 -11.24
CA THR A 20 0.99 10.04 -11.35
C THR A 20 1.52 9.60 -10.01
N THR A 21 1.41 8.31 -9.75
CA THR A 21 1.97 7.59 -8.60
C THR A 21 3.22 6.88 -9.04
N ALA A 22 4.32 7.04 -8.30
CA ALA A 22 5.57 6.34 -8.60
C ALA A 22 5.44 4.84 -8.25
N ILE A 23 5.88 3.97 -9.16
CA ILE A 23 5.90 2.50 -9.01
C ILE A 23 7.30 2.01 -9.38
N PRO A 24 8.28 2.12 -8.49
CA PRO A 24 9.69 1.86 -8.82
C PRO A 24 10.03 0.36 -8.96
N ASP A 25 9.19 -0.55 -8.44
CA ASP A 25 9.41 -1.98 -8.60
C ASP A 25 8.89 -2.45 -9.96
N PRO A 26 9.76 -2.97 -10.83
CA PRO A 26 9.36 -3.34 -12.19
C PRO A 26 8.36 -4.51 -12.25
N ASN A 27 8.33 -5.37 -11.23
CA ASN A 27 7.37 -6.46 -11.18
C ASN A 27 6.00 -5.96 -10.69
N PHE A 28 5.99 -4.93 -9.84
CA PHE A 28 4.75 -4.30 -9.42
C PHE A 28 4.14 -3.53 -10.60
N GLU A 29 4.92 -2.70 -11.29
CA GLU A 29 4.46 -2.00 -12.49
C GLU A 29 3.96 -2.98 -13.57
N GLN A 30 4.72 -4.06 -13.83
CA GLN A 30 4.27 -5.09 -14.79
C GLN A 30 2.96 -5.75 -14.36
N ALA A 31 2.72 -5.91 -13.05
CA ALA A 31 1.44 -6.43 -12.56
C ALA A 31 0.29 -5.46 -12.84
N LEU A 32 0.49 -4.14 -12.68
CA LEU A 32 -0.51 -3.12 -12.98
C LEU A 32 -0.81 -3.07 -14.50
N ILE A 33 0.19 -3.18 -15.34
CA ILE A 33 0.03 -3.29 -16.81
C ILE A 33 -0.79 -4.53 -17.17
N ASN A 34 -0.54 -5.68 -16.54
CA ASN A 34 -1.28 -6.91 -16.78
C ASN A 34 -2.76 -6.84 -16.33
N PHE A 35 -3.10 -5.88 -15.48
CA PHE A 35 -4.48 -5.60 -15.04
C PHE A 35 -5.15 -4.49 -15.85
N ASP A 36 -4.50 -3.99 -16.91
CA ASP A 36 -4.96 -2.85 -17.72
C ASP A 36 -5.15 -1.55 -16.89
N LEU A 37 -4.39 -1.42 -15.78
CA LEU A 37 -4.36 -0.22 -14.94
C LEU A 37 -3.28 0.76 -15.37
N ASP A 38 -2.33 0.28 -16.16
CA ASP A 38 -1.24 1.03 -16.76
C ASP A 38 -0.99 0.54 -18.19
N ASP A 39 -0.39 1.39 -19.05
CA ASP A 39 -0.11 1.05 -20.44
C ASP A 39 1.35 1.30 -20.86
N ILE A 40 2.15 1.92 -19.99
CA ILE A 40 3.54 2.30 -20.26
C ILE A 40 4.42 1.81 -19.10
N PHE A 41 5.52 1.15 -19.44
CA PHE A 41 6.53 0.75 -18.48
C PHE A 41 7.52 1.90 -18.25
N ASP A 42 7.24 2.78 -17.25
CA ASP A 42 7.95 4.04 -17.03
C ASP A 42 8.14 4.42 -15.55
N ASP A 43 8.07 3.42 -14.64
CA ASP A 43 8.17 3.57 -13.19
C ASP A 43 7.02 4.42 -12.58
N SER A 44 5.87 4.52 -13.26
CA SER A 44 4.74 5.28 -12.76
C SER A 44 3.40 4.80 -13.30
N VAL A 45 2.31 5.06 -12.56
CA VAL A 45 0.93 4.82 -13.00
C VAL A 45 0.10 6.08 -12.84
N ASN A 46 -0.92 6.25 -13.66
CA ASN A 46 -1.90 7.31 -13.47
C ASN A 46 -2.69 7.08 -12.17
N THR A 47 -2.60 7.99 -11.21
CA THR A 47 -3.26 7.84 -9.89
C THR A 47 -4.76 7.60 -10.04
N SER A 48 -5.44 8.23 -11.01
CA SER A 48 -6.88 8.02 -11.23
C SER A 48 -7.25 6.62 -11.76
N ALA A 49 -6.28 5.81 -12.16
CA ALA A 49 -6.52 4.42 -12.56
C ALA A 49 -6.53 3.47 -11.36
N ILE A 50 -5.93 3.88 -10.23
CA ILE A 50 -5.72 3.05 -9.05
C ILE A 50 -6.50 3.51 -7.80
N ASP A 51 -6.86 4.80 -7.70
CA ASP A 51 -7.47 5.41 -6.51
C ASP A 51 -8.85 4.85 -6.14
N THR A 52 -9.56 4.24 -7.09
CA THR A 52 -10.86 3.59 -6.87
C THR A 52 -10.81 2.07 -6.80
N LEU A 53 -9.60 1.48 -6.91
CA LEU A 53 -9.42 0.03 -6.88
C LEU A 53 -9.63 -0.52 -5.47
N GLN A 54 -10.58 -1.44 -5.30
CA GLN A 54 -10.89 -2.06 -4.00
C GLN A 54 -10.14 -3.37 -3.74
N LEU A 55 -9.73 -4.07 -4.78
CA LEU A 55 -9.04 -5.37 -4.69
C LEU A 55 -7.78 -5.35 -5.51
N LEU A 56 -6.65 -5.67 -4.88
CA LEU A 56 -5.35 -5.83 -5.54
C LEU A 56 -4.81 -7.23 -5.28
N GLU A 57 -4.74 -8.05 -6.36
CA GLU A 57 -4.22 -9.43 -6.33
C GLU A 57 -2.87 -9.48 -7.07
N ILE A 58 -1.79 -9.36 -6.32
CA ILE A 58 -0.41 -9.31 -6.83
C ILE A 58 0.47 -10.39 -6.21
N SER A 59 -0.11 -11.51 -5.84
CA SER A 59 0.64 -12.65 -5.29
C SER A 59 1.52 -13.34 -6.34
N ASN A 60 2.62 -13.94 -5.91
CA ASN A 60 3.53 -14.72 -6.77
C ASN A 60 4.11 -13.93 -7.96
N LYS A 61 4.42 -12.66 -7.78
CA LYS A 61 4.94 -11.78 -8.85
C LYS A 61 6.44 -11.50 -8.71
N GLY A 62 7.07 -11.85 -7.59
CA GLY A 62 8.48 -11.54 -7.32
C GLY A 62 8.72 -10.07 -6.96
N ILE A 63 7.69 -9.37 -6.50
CA ILE A 63 7.72 -7.96 -6.10
C ILE A 63 8.53 -7.82 -4.82
N ALA A 64 9.42 -6.83 -4.79
CA ALA A 64 10.26 -6.53 -3.62
C ALA A 64 9.90 -5.20 -2.96
N ASP A 65 9.19 -4.31 -3.65
CA ASP A 65 8.79 -2.99 -3.18
C ASP A 65 7.37 -2.65 -3.66
N LEU A 66 6.52 -2.21 -2.74
CA LEU A 66 5.15 -1.75 -3.02
C LEU A 66 5.02 -0.23 -2.86
N THR A 67 6.11 0.53 -3.02
CA THR A 67 6.03 2.00 -3.11
C THR A 67 4.98 2.41 -4.14
N GLY A 68 4.09 3.35 -3.76
CA GLY A 68 2.92 3.75 -4.54
C GLY A 68 1.62 3.14 -4.03
N ILE A 69 1.68 2.11 -3.16
CA ILE A 69 0.47 1.49 -2.57
C ILE A 69 -0.36 2.48 -1.75
N GLU A 70 0.27 3.52 -1.23
CA GLU A 70 -0.36 4.57 -0.45
C GLU A 70 -1.43 5.36 -1.22
N ASP A 71 -1.34 5.38 -2.56
CA ASP A 71 -2.28 6.08 -3.43
C ASP A 71 -3.48 5.21 -3.86
N PHE A 72 -3.50 3.93 -3.49
CA PHE A 72 -4.66 3.06 -3.66
C PHE A 72 -5.70 3.34 -2.57
N SER A 73 -6.30 4.53 -2.60
CA SER A 73 -7.08 5.08 -1.49
C SER A 73 -8.39 4.34 -1.17
N ALA A 74 -8.97 3.59 -2.13
CA ALA A 74 -10.15 2.77 -1.92
C ALA A 74 -9.84 1.29 -1.62
N LEU A 75 -8.56 0.94 -1.39
CA LEU A 75 -8.12 -0.45 -1.24
C LEU A 75 -8.72 -1.10 0.00
N SER A 76 -9.53 -2.15 -0.21
CA SER A 76 -10.16 -2.93 0.86
C SER A 76 -9.56 -4.32 0.99
N TYR A 77 -9.01 -4.87 -0.09
CA TYR A 77 -8.45 -6.22 -0.15
C TYR A 77 -7.08 -6.19 -0.85
N ILE A 78 -6.04 -6.66 -0.16
CA ILE A 78 -4.72 -6.82 -0.76
C ILE A 78 -4.19 -8.24 -0.55
N PHE A 79 -3.84 -8.91 -1.65
CA PHE A 79 -3.18 -10.21 -1.67
C PHE A 79 -1.82 -10.07 -2.33
N CYS A 80 -0.77 -9.94 -1.52
CA CYS A 80 0.62 -9.79 -1.96
C CYS A 80 1.52 -10.91 -1.45
N HIS A 81 0.94 -12.08 -1.15
CA HIS A 81 1.68 -13.23 -0.64
C HIS A 81 2.62 -13.84 -1.69
N ASN A 82 3.63 -14.59 -1.22
CA ASN A 82 4.65 -15.21 -2.08
C ASN A 82 5.39 -14.19 -2.96
N ASN A 83 5.86 -13.12 -2.37
CA ASN A 83 6.69 -12.10 -2.97
C ASN A 83 8.03 -11.97 -2.22
N GLN A 84 8.75 -10.86 -2.39
CA GLN A 84 10.08 -10.63 -1.78
C GLN A 84 10.10 -9.39 -0.90
N LEU A 85 8.94 -8.97 -0.38
CA LEU A 85 8.79 -7.76 0.43
C LEU A 85 9.56 -7.89 1.74
N GLN A 86 10.35 -6.86 2.08
CA GLN A 86 11.03 -6.75 3.36
C GLN A 86 10.30 -5.80 4.31
N GLU A 87 9.65 -4.80 3.77
CA GLU A 87 8.81 -3.84 4.48
C GLU A 87 7.50 -3.66 3.71
N LEU A 88 6.42 -3.36 4.43
CA LEU A 88 5.12 -3.06 3.84
C LEU A 88 4.41 -2.03 4.71
N ASP A 89 4.20 -0.84 4.15
CA ASP A 89 3.48 0.24 4.81
C ASP A 89 2.08 0.40 4.18
N LEU A 90 1.06 0.07 4.96
CA LEU A 90 -0.35 0.22 4.62
C LEU A 90 -1.05 1.28 5.49
N SER A 91 -0.29 2.17 6.12
CA SER A 91 -0.81 3.19 7.02
C SER A 91 -1.73 4.20 6.34
N ASN A 92 -1.60 4.38 5.02
CA ASN A 92 -2.47 5.25 4.24
C ASN A 92 -3.72 4.54 3.67
N ASN A 93 -3.79 3.21 3.71
CA ASN A 93 -4.90 2.43 3.17
C ASN A 93 -5.97 2.21 4.25
N THR A 94 -6.79 3.22 4.50
CA THR A 94 -7.71 3.26 5.65
C THR A 94 -8.93 2.36 5.52
N ASP A 95 -9.26 1.89 4.31
CA ASP A 95 -10.45 1.08 4.03
C ASP A 95 -10.19 -0.43 4.02
N LEU A 96 -9.00 -0.86 4.47
CA LEU A 96 -8.60 -2.26 4.46
C LEU A 96 -9.51 -3.13 5.34
N PHE A 97 -9.99 -4.22 4.73
CA PHE A 97 -10.78 -5.28 5.33
C PHE A 97 -9.99 -6.60 5.43
N GLU A 98 -9.18 -6.91 4.41
CA GLU A 98 -8.37 -8.14 4.37
C GLU A 98 -7.00 -7.87 3.77
N VAL A 99 -5.97 -8.37 4.47
CA VAL A 99 -4.56 -8.31 4.06
C VAL A 99 -3.97 -9.71 4.11
N ASN A 100 -3.41 -10.18 2.99
CA ASN A 100 -2.58 -11.36 2.97
C ASN A 100 -1.19 -11.03 2.41
N CYS A 101 -0.23 -10.90 3.29
CA CYS A 101 1.18 -10.67 2.98
C CYS A 101 2.09 -11.84 3.43
N SER A 102 1.51 -13.05 3.54
CA SER A 102 2.25 -14.24 3.94
C SER A 102 3.34 -14.63 2.93
N SER A 103 4.31 -15.41 3.39
CA SER A 103 5.40 -15.90 2.54
C SER A 103 6.14 -14.78 1.79
N ASN A 104 6.58 -13.80 2.57
CA ASN A 104 7.48 -12.73 2.19
C ASN A 104 8.73 -12.76 3.10
N GLN A 105 9.47 -11.67 3.16
CA GLN A 105 10.66 -11.50 4.00
C GLN A 105 10.48 -10.34 4.99
N LEU A 106 9.22 -10.02 5.35
CA LEU A 106 8.87 -8.83 6.11
C LEU A 106 9.56 -8.82 7.48
N VAL A 107 10.24 -7.73 7.77
CA VAL A 107 10.74 -7.36 9.09
C VAL A 107 9.87 -6.26 9.72
N LEU A 108 9.18 -5.48 8.89
CA LEU A 108 8.24 -4.43 9.28
C LEU A 108 6.96 -4.54 8.45
N LEU A 109 5.82 -4.50 9.12
CA LEU A 109 4.50 -4.32 8.53
C LEU A 109 3.79 -3.19 9.29
N SER A 110 3.45 -2.09 8.64
CA SER A 110 2.61 -1.05 9.25
C SER A 110 1.18 -1.17 8.75
N ILE A 111 0.26 -1.39 9.70
CA ILE A 111 -1.20 -1.33 9.51
C ILE A 111 -1.83 -0.33 10.49
N GLN A 112 -1.02 0.64 10.95
CA GLN A 112 -1.43 1.72 11.84
C GLN A 112 -2.12 2.82 11.02
N ASN A 113 -3.32 2.51 10.53
CA ASN A 113 -4.08 3.33 9.58
C ASN A 113 -5.29 4.05 10.21
N GLY A 114 -5.42 4.02 11.54
CA GLY A 114 -6.54 4.62 12.28
C GLY A 114 -7.84 3.82 12.20
N ASN A 115 -7.87 2.68 11.50
CA ASN A 115 -9.07 1.88 11.27
C ASN A 115 -8.88 0.37 11.53
N GLN A 116 -7.99 0.03 12.45
CA GLN A 116 -7.64 -1.36 12.81
C GLN A 116 -8.87 -2.26 13.07
N ASN A 117 -9.97 -1.69 13.59
CA ASN A 117 -11.18 -2.45 13.89
C ASN A 117 -11.94 -2.89 12.63
N SER A 118 -11.68 -2.30 11.47
CA SER A 118 -12.26 -2.67 10.18
C SER A 118 -11.43 -3.73 9.45
N LEU A 119 -10.16 -3.91 9.83
CA LEU A 119 -9.32 -4.98 9.31
C LEU A 119 -9.71 -6.31 9.98
N TRP A 120 -10.55 -7.08 9.32
CA TRP A 120 -11.06 -8.35 9.86
C TRP A 120 -10.07 -9.49 9.70
N TYR A 121 -9.37 -9.54 8.57
CA TYR A 121 -8.47 -10.65 8.26
C TYR A 121 -7.07 -10.13 7.94
N LEU A 122 -6.10 -10.63 8.70
CA LEU A 122 -4.69 -10.45 8.44
C LEU A 122 -4.01 -11.81 8.39
N THR A 123 -3.29 -12.08 7.30
CA THR A 123 -2.41 -13.24 7.19
C THR A 123 -0.98 -12.75 6.88
N ALA A 124 -0.10 -12.83 7.88
CA ALA A 124 1.30 -12.40 7.78
C ALA A 124 2.26 -13.51 8.24
N THR A 125 1.92 -14.77 7.95
CA THR A 125 2.72 -15.96 8.29
C THR A 125 3.86 -16.20 7.29
N ASN A 126 4.87 -16.97 7.70
CA ASN A 126 6.04 -17.27 6.89
C ASN A 126 6.78 -16.00 6.44
N ASN A 127 7.04 -15.11 7.39
CA ASN A 127 7.86 -13.92 7.21
C ASN A 127 9.15 -14.03 8.04
N SER A 128 9.85 -12.92 8.25
CA SER A 128 11.02 -12.89 9.12
C SER A 128 10.68 -13.31 10.55
N SER A 129 11.59 -14.03 11.20
CA SER A 129 11.44 -14.36 12.64
C SER A 129 11.49 -13.13 13.55
N SER A 130 11.81 -11.96 13.03
CA SER A 130 11.82 -10.68 13.75
C SER A 130 10.75 -9.72 13.24
N LEU A 131 9.68 -10.21 12.60
CA LEU A 131 8.61 -9.36 12.10
C LEU A 131 7.99 -8.56 13.25
N CYS A 132 8.03 -7.23 13.12
CA CYS A 132 7.26 -6.29 13.94
C CYS A 132 6.08 -5.76 13.14
N ILE A 133 4.89 -5.75 13.74
CA ILE A 133 3.66 -5.27 13.12
C ILE A 133 3.18 -4.04 13.88
N GLU A 134 3.24 -2.88 13.22
CA GLU A 134 2.71 -1.63 13.77
C GLU A 134 1.19 -1.59 13.67
N VAL A 135 0.55 -1.28 14.80
CA VAL A 135 -0.89 -1.31 14.97
C VAL A 135 -1.37 -0.10 15.78
N ASP A 136 -2.63 0.33 15.57
CA ASP A 136 -3.22 1.42 16.35
C ASP A 136 -3.40 1.06 17.83
N ASN A 137 -3.68 -0.22 18.12
CA ASN A 137 -3.90 -0.71 19.48
C ASN A 137 -3.37 -2.14 19.65
N VAL A 138 -2.29 -2.26 20.35
CA VAL A 138 -1.59 -3.54 20.61
C VAL A 138 -2.47 -4.56 21.33
N PHE A 139 -3.26 -4.14 22.32
CA PHE A 139 -4.15 -5.04 23.03
C PHE A 139 -5.23 -5.62 22.12
N SER A 140 -5.84 -4.79 21.27
CA SER A 140 -6.84 -5.24 20.29
C SER A 140 -6.24 -6.23 19.30
N ALA A 141 -4.99 -6.00 18.84
CA ALA A 141 -4.30 -6.89 17.93
C ALA A 141 -4.10 -8.29 18.52
N TYR A 142 -3.62 -8.40 19.77
CA TYR A 142 -3.44 -9.68 20.44
C TYR A 142 -4.75 -10.43 20.72
N THR A 143 -5.89 -9.76 20.73
CA THR A 143 -7.20 -10.37 20.97
C THR A 143 -7.99 -10.66 19.69
N ASN A 144 -7.44 -10.31 18.54
CA ASN A 144 -8.07 -10.57 17.25
C ASN A 144 -7.74 -11.99 16.75
N TYR A 145 -8.69 -12.91 16.92
CA TYR A 145 -8.53 -14.33 16.55
C TYR A 145 -8.56 -14.58 15.04
N SER A 146 -8.88 -13.59 14.22
CA SER A 146 -8.90 -13.71 12.76
C SER A 146 -7.58 -13.29 12.13
N TRP A 147 -6.61 -12.85 12.94
CA TRP A 147 -5.28 -12.49 12.48
C TRP A 147 -4.31 -13.65 12.68
N LEU A 148 -3.69 -14.06 11.58
CA LEU A 148 -2.75 -15.18 11.53
C LEU A 148 -1.34 -14.62 11.31
N ILE A 149 -0.49 -14.72 12.33
CA ILE A 149 0.90 -14.30 12.30
C ILE A 149 1.81 -15.42 12.77
N ASP A 150 3.10 -15.34 12.50
CA ASP A 150 4.09 -16.25 13.06
C ASP A 150 4.21 -16.07 14.59
N ALA A 151 4.49 -17.15 15.31
CA ALA A 151 4.64 -17.12 16.77
C ALA A 151 5.79 -16.23 17.27
N THR A 152 6.73 -15.90 16.37
CA THR A 152 7.88 -15.03 16.64
C THR A 152 7.61 -13.57 16.27
N ALA A 153 6.51 -13.27 15.56
CA ALA A 153 6.12 -11.90 15.25
C ALA A 153 5.56 -11.20 16.50
N SER A 154 5.69 -9.88 16.53
CA SER A 154 5.21 -9.03 17.62
C SER A 154 4.38 -7.87 17.12
N TYR A 155 3.44 -7.40 17.93
CA TYR A 155 2.72 -6.15 17.70
C TYR A 155 3.33 -5.02 18.52
N SER A 156 3.40 -3.83 17.94
CA SER A 156 3.86 -2.60 18.59
C SER A 156 3.05 -1.39 18.12
N ASP A 157 3.04 -0.33 18.87
CA ASP A 157 2.60 1.00 18.41
C ASP A 157 3.76 1.81 17.80
N ASN A 158 5.00 1.29 17.90
CA ASN A 158 6.21 1.84 17.30
C ASN A 158 7.25 0.73 17.11
N CYS A 159 7.44 0.27 15.89
CA CYS A 159 8.46 -0.70 15.53
C CYS A 159 9.76 0.04 15.19
N GLU A 160 10.56 0.38 16.20
CA GLU A 160 11.89 0.88 15.91
C GLU A 160 12.72 -0.24 15.25
N VAL A 161 13.03 -0.08 13.98
CA VAL A 161 14.06 -0.86 13.32
C VAL A 161 15.40 -0.40 13.90
N THR A 162 15.81 -1.02 15.01
CA THR A 162 17.18 -0.82 15.50
C THR A 162 18.11 -1.35 14.44
N SER A 163 18.61 -0.45 13.60
CA SER A 163 19.67 -0.77 12.66
C SER A 163 20.83 -1.35 13.46
N ILE A 164 21.37 -2.50 13.01
CA ILE A 164 22.48 -3.24 13.63
C ILE A 164 23.75 -2.37 13.83
N ASN A 165 23.69 -1.10 13.46
CA ASN A 165 24.79 -0.14 13.58
C ASN A 165 24.93 0.56 14.95
N ASP A 166 23.99 0.39 15.88
CA ASP A 166 24.04 1.05 17.20
C ASP A 166 24.69 0.22 18.30
N LEU A 167 25.18 -0.99 17.98
CA LEU A 167 26.02 -1.79 18.88
C LEU A 167 27.52 -1.45 18.70
N LYS A 168 27.89 -0.17 18.87
CA LYS A 168 29.26 0.23 19.19
C LYS A 168 29.33 0.61 20.67
N ILE A 169 29.66 -0.37 21.49
CA ILE A 169 30.31 -0.20 22.80
C ILE A 169 31.81 -0.47 22.60
#